data_1ef5df9192cc7be5ba3d6cdb30544aa1
#
_entry.id   1ef5df9192cc7be5ba3d6cdb30544aa1
#
_cell.length_a   1.000
_cell.length_b   1.000
_cell.length_c   1.000
_cell.angle_alpha   90.00
_cell.angle_beta   90.00
_cell.angle_gamma   90.00
#
_symmetry.space_group_name_H-M   'P 1'
#
loop_
_entity.id
_entity.type
_entity.pdbx_description
1 polymer ?
#
loop_
_entity_poly.entity_id
_entity_poly.type
_entity_poly.pdbx_seq_one_letter_code
_entity_poly.pdbx_strand_id
1 'polypeptide(L)'
;LGNGHRAITDSGAFRDLCGALLAGIQGHKAQVAQRFGAEVRVQLDEPLLADVLSGTLPGTTDFDTIRAVPADQVNAALAEFGADYLRLREPLWEVAAKTVLLDFAGLASPEHLDGLGQWIDGGARVGLGVAGHDARTEAIAIAQHFDRMGLSRELIPGQVDIFPWPVEKSAHSYSFAAEVAGILIRDAGDL
;
A
#
# COMPACT_ATOMS: atom_id res chain seq x y z
N LEU A 1 22.07 -3.44 12.97
CA LEU A 1 22.96 -3.46 14.12
C LEU A 1 24.42 -3.44 13.67
N GLY A 2 25.33 -2.99 14.52
CA GLY A 2 26.77 -2.93 14.20
C GLY A 2 27.44 -4.28 13.89
N ASN A 3 26.77 -5.38 14.19
CA ASN A 3 27.20 -6.76 13.91
C ASN A 3 26.61 -7.33 12.61
N GLY A 4 25.96 -6.53 11.78
CA GLY A 4 25.32 -6.97 10.54
C GLY A 4 23.92 -7.56 10.69
N HIS A 5 23.44 -7.80 11.90
CA HIS A 5 22.07 -8.28 12.11
C HIS A 5 21.03 -7.19 11.85
N ARG A 6 19.87 -7.57 11.34
CA ARG A 6 18.73 -6.66 11.18
C ARG A 6 18.14 -6.28 12.54
N ALA A 7 17.66 -5.05 12.70
CA ALA A 7 17.10 -4.58 13.97
C ALA A 7 15.91 -5.42 14.44
N ILE A 8 15.14 -6.01 13.54
CA ILE A 8 13.99 -6.86 13.84
C ILE A 8 14.36 -8.12 14.66
N THR A 9 15.64 -8.53 14.70
CA THR A 9 16.09 -9.67 15.50
C THR A 9 16.36 -9.34 16.98
N ASP A 10 16.27 -8.06 17.34
CA ASP A 10 16.46 -7.55 18.70
C ASP A 10 15.31 -6.61 19.04
N SER A 11 14.47 -6.99 19.99
CA SER A 11 13.25 -6.24 20.34
C SER A 11 13.53 -4.84 20.89
N GLY A 12 14.67 -4.63 21.56
CA GLY A 12 15.08 -3.31 22.05
C GLY A 12 15.50 -2.42 20.88
N ALA A 13 16.40 -2.91 20.04
CA ALA A 13 16.88 -2.18 18.86
C ALA A 13 15.73 -1.89 17.89
N PHE A 14 14.79 -2.82 17.71
CA PHE A 14 13.62 -2.59 16.86
C PHE A 14 12.73 -1.47 17.42
N ARG A 15 12.42 -1.49 18.71
CA ARG A 15 11.63 -0.46 19.39
C ARG A 15 12.28 0.92 19.26
N ASP A 16 13.58 1.01 19.52
CA ASP A 16 14.33 2.27 19.45
C ASP A 16 14.33 2.81 18.02
N LEU A 17 14.49 1.94 17.00
CA LEU A 17 14.42 2.32 15.59
C LEU A 17 13.04 2.83 15.22
N CYS A 18 11.97 2.12 15.58
CA CYS A 18 10.59 2.54 15.33
C CYS A 18 10.30 3.89 16.02
N GLY A 19 10.71 4.07 17.27
CA GLY A 19 10.53 5.33 17.99
C GLY A 19 11.26 6.50 17.33
N ALA A 20 12.50 6.30 16.90
CA ALA A 20 13.28 7.32 16.20
C ALA A 20 12.65 7.68 14.83
N LEU A 21 12.21 6.68 14.08
CA LEU A 21 11.53 6.89 12.78
C LEU A 21 10.19 7.64 12.98
N LEU A 22 9.38 7.25 13.96
CA LEU A 22 8.12 7.90 14.27
C LEU A 22 8.33 9.38 14.64
N ALA A 23 9.31 9.69 15.50
CA ALA A 23 9.65 11.07 15.85
C ALA A 23 10.09 11.88 14.62
N GLY A 24 10.90 11.27 13.74
CA GLY A 24 11.32 11.87 12.47
C GLY A 24 10.14 12.16 11.53
N ILE A 25 9.22 11.21 11.37
CA ILE A 25 8.01 11.38 10.55
C ILE A 25 7.15 12.53 11.10
N GLN A 26 6.89 12.56 12.40
CA GLN A 26 6.08 13.61 13.03
C GLN A 26 6.70 14.99 12.86
N GLY A 27 8.02 15.11 13.10
CA GLY A 27 8.75 16.37 12.90
C GLY A 27 8.71 16.84 11.44
N HIS A 28 8.93 15.93 10.49
CA HIS A 28 8.88 16.25 9.07
C HIS A 28 7.46 16.63 8.61
N LYS A 29 6.44 15.89 9.05
CA LYS A 29 5.03 16.22 8.79
C LYS A 29 4.66 17.61 9.24
N ALA A 30 5.05 17.99 10.47
CA ALA A 30 4.81 19.32 11.00
C ALA A 30 5.50 20.42 10.18
N GLN A 31 6.76 20.23 9.80
CA GLN A 31 7.51 21.17 8.96
C GLN A 31 6.89 21.38 7.58
N VAL A 32 6.46 20.28 6.91
CA VAL A 32 5.83 20.34 5.58
C VAL A 32 4.49 21.05 5.68
N ALA A 33 3.66 20.70 6.67
CA ALA A 33 2.36 21.34 6.89
C ALA A 33 2.52 22.85 7.14
N GLN A 34 3.47 23.25 7.99
CA GLN A 34 3.75 24.65 8.27
C GLN A 34 4.25 25.41 7.03
N ARG A 35 5.15 24.78 6.26
CA ARG A 35 5.78 25.43 5.10
C ARG A 35 4.80 25.65 3.94
N PHE A 36 3.89 24.72 3.71
CA PHE A 36 3.01 24.71 2.53
C PHE A 36 1.54 25.01 2.87
N GLY A 37 1.17 25.09 4.15
CA GLY A 37 -0.23 25.29 4.56
C GLY A 37 -1.14 24.14 4.12
N ALA A 38 -0.60 22.92 3.98
CA ALA A 38 -1.30 21.77 3.41
C ALA A 38 -1.48 20.65 4.44
N GLU A 39 -2.53 19.85 4.27
CA GLU A 39 -2.69 18.59 4.97
C GLU A 39 -1.63 17.60 4.47
N VAL A 40 -0.91 16.98 5.40
CA VAL A 40 0.17 16.02 5.08
C VAL A 40 -0.30 14.62 5.36
N ARG A 41 -0.31 13.79 4.34
CA ARG A 41 -0.57 12.35 4.43
C ARG A 41 0.75 11.59 4.53
N VAL A 42 0.74 10.49 5.27
CA VAL A 42 1.92 9.63 5.47
C VAL A 42 1.71 8.32 4.73
N GLN A 43 2.68 7.96 3.90
CA GLN A 43 2.78 6.65 3.28
C GLN A 43 3.95 5.89 3.86
N LEU A 44 3.71 4.66 4.31
CA LEU A 44 4.76 3.69 4.59
C LEU A 44 4.96 2.79 3.36
N ASP A 45 6.20 2.42 3.12
CA ASP A 45 6.61 1.58 2.01
C ASP A 45 7.28 0.32 2.56
N GLU A 46 6.54 -0.80 2.55
CA GLU A 46 6.91 -2.05 3.21
C GLU A 46 6.99 -3.22 2.21
N PRO A 47 7.96 -3.19 1.28
CA PRO A 47 8.07 -4.21 0.24
C PRO A 47 8.47 -5.59 0.76
N LEU A 48 8.99 -5.68 1.98
CA LEU A 48 9.45 -6.93 2.61
C LEU A 48 8.48 -7.46 3.66
N LEU A 49 7.29 -6.88 3.80
CA LEU A 49 6.37 -7.26 4.86
C LEU A 49 5.89 -8.70 4.74
N ALA A 50 5.68 -9.20 3.52
CA ALA A 50 5.35 -10.60 3.27
C ALA A 50 6.46 -11.55 3.75
N ASP A 51 7.72 -11.19 3.49
CA ASP A 51 8.87 -11.98 3.95
C ASP A 51 8.98 -11.98 5.49
N VAL A 52 8.59 -10.88 6.15
CA VAL A 52 8.54 -10.78 7.61
C VAL A 52 7.45 -11.69 8.19
N LEU A 53 6.25 -11.67 7.60
CA LEU A 53 5.12 -12.48 8.07
C LEU A 53 5.35 -13.98 7.82
N SER A 54 5.93 -14.35 6.68
CA SER A 54 6.19 -15.76 6.32
C SER A 54 7.45 -16.33 6.93
N GLY A 55 8.37 -15.50 7.48
CA GLY A 55 9.65 -15.94 8.00
C GLY A 55 10.67 -16.31 6.91
N THR A 56 10.54 -15.72 5.73
CA THR A 56 11.46 -15.91 4.60
C THR A 56 12.47 -14.77 4.45
N LEU A 57 12.38 -13.75 5.33
CA LEU A 57 13.31 -12.63 5.29
C LEU A 57 14.75 -13.11 5.52
N PRO A 58 15.71 -12.84 4.59
CA PRO A 58 17.09 -13.29 4.75
C PRO A 58 17.76 -12.75 6.00
N GLY A 59 18.45 -13.62 6.72
CA GLY A 59 19.28 -13.30 7.88
C GLY A 59 20.64 -12.72 7.48
N THR A 60 21.66 -13.00 8.30
CA THR A 60 23.05 -12.51 8.06
C THR A 60 23.86 -13.40 7.13
N THR A 61 23.42 -14.63 6.92
CA THR A 61 24.06 -15.59 6.01
C THR A 61 23.04 -16.14 5.02
N ASP A 62 23.49 -16.70 3.91
CA ASP A 62 22.62 -17.28 2.86
C ASP A 62 21.82 -18.50 3.35
N PHE A 63 22.17 -19.05 4.51
CA PHE A 63 21.52 -20.23 5.10
C PHE A 63 20.60 -19.87 6.28
N ASP A 64 20.50 -18.60 6.62
CA ASP A 64 19.75 -18.14 7.79
C ASP A 64 18.57 -17.27 7.36
N THR A 65 17.40 -17.52 7.95
CA THR A 65 16.21 -16.69 7.76
C THR A 65 15.73 -16.15 9.11
N ILE A 66 15.17 -14.96 9.08
CA ILE A 66 14.56 -14.37 10.27
C ILE A 66 13.22 -15.05 10.50
N ARG A 67 12.98 -15.49 11.73
CA ARG A 67 11.73 -16.13 12.13
C ARG A 67 10.53 -15.21 11.81
N ALA A 68 9.44 -15.82 11.35
CA ALA A 68 8.16 -15.14 11.12
C ALA A 68 7.73 -14.30 12.34
N VAL A 69 7.30 -13.08 12.06
CA VAL A 69 6.70 -12.20 13.07
C VAL A 69 5.19 -12.35 12.98
N PRO A 70 4.48 -12.62 14.10
CA PRO A 70 3.03 -12.74 14.10
C PRO A 70 2.33 -11.47 13.60
N ALA A 71 1.22 -11.64 12.86
CA ALA A 71 0.50 -10.54 12.25
C ALA A 71 0.00 -9.51 13.27
N ASP A 72 -0.38 -9.91 14.46
CA ASP A 72 -0.79 -9.01 15.55
C ASP A 72 0.34 -8.08 16.00
N GLN A 73 1.59 -8.58 16.06
CA GLN A 73 2.77 -7.78 16.40
C GLN A 73 3.11 -6.81 15.26
N VAL A 74 3.01 -7.25 14.00
CA VAL A 74 3.18 -6.39 12.82
C VAL A 74 2.14 -5.27 12.83
N ASN A 75 0.87 -5.62 13.04
CA ASN A 75 -0.21 -4.65 13.07
C ASN A 75 -0.08 -3.64 14.22
N ALA A 76 0.39 -4.09 15.40
CA ALA A 76 0.68 -3.19 16.50
C ALA A 76 1.79 -2.17 16.14
N ALA A 77 2.87 -2.63 15.51
CA ALA A 77 3.95 -1.75 15.07
C ALA A 77 3.48 -0.76 13.98
N LEU A 78 2.72 -1.22 12.98
CA LEU A 78 2.17 -0.35 11.92
C LEU A 78 1.22 0.71 12.48
N ALA A 79 0.39 0.35 13.47
CA ALA A 79 -0.58 1.26 14.08
C ALA A 79 0.08 2.47 14.78
N GLU A 80 1.28 2.28 15.36
CA GLU A 80 2.03 3.37 16.00
C GLU A 80 2.37 4.50 15.03
N PHE A 81 2.62 4.19 13.75
CA PHE A 81 2.95 5.19 12.73
C PHE A 81 1.74 6.01 12.27
N GLY A 82 0.52 5.51 12.43
CA GLY A 82 -0.71 6.17 12.01
C GLY A 82 -0.71 6.55 10.53
N ALA A 83 -0.10 5.71 9.68
CA ALA A 83 0.01 5.96 8.25
C ALA A 83 -1.36 5.98 7.57
N ASP A 84 -1.50 6.88 6.60
CA ASP A 84 -2.70 6.95 5.77
C ASP A 84 -2.66 5.90 4.67
N TYR A 85 -1.46 5.57 4.17
CA TYR A 85 -1.22 4.62 3.10
C TYR A 85 -0.12 3.63 3.48
N LEU A 86 -0.32 2.37 3.11
CA LEU A 86 0.66 1.30 3.24
C LEU A 86 0.91 0.68 1.87
N ARG A 87 2.10 0.90 1.29
CA ARG A 87 2.48 0.29 0.01
C ARG A 87 3.11 -1.06 0.24
N LEU A 88 2.59 -2.06 -0.46
CA LEU A 88 3.02 -3.46 -0.39
C LEU A 88 3.48 -3.94 -1.76
N ARG A 89 4.33 -4.95 -1.78
CA ARG A 89 4.75 -5.66 -3.01
C ARG A 89 3.67 -6.61 -3.51
N GLU A 90 2.94 -7.23 -2.58
CA GLU A 90 1.88 -8.19 -2.83
C GLU A 90 0.74 -8.00 -1.83
N PRO A 91 -0.47 -8.46 -2.14
CA PRO A 91 -1.61 -8.32 -1.23
C PRO A 91 -1.40 -9.06 0.09
N LEU A 92 -1.64 -8.35 1.19
CA LEU A 92 -1.62 -8.88 2.56
C LEU A 92 -2.89 -8.36 3.25
N TRP A 93 -3.97 -9.13 3.17
CA TRP A 93 -5.29 -8.69 3.63
C TRP A 93 -5.46 -8.74 5.16
N GLU A 94 -4.53 -9.35 5.88
CA GLU A 94 -4.49 -9.40 7.34
C GLU A 94 -3.87 -8.15 7.99
N VAL A 95 -3.27 -7.24 7.20
CA VAL A 95 -2.65 -6.05 7.76
C VAL A 95 -3.67 -4.97 8.10
N ALA A 96 -3.49 -4.33 9.25
CA ALA A 96 -4.33 -3.23 9.69
C ALA A 96 -3.84 -1.92 9.04
N ALA A 97 -4.40 -1.55 7.91
CA ALA A 97 -4.09 -0.30 7.20
C ALA A 97 -5.37 0.44 6.80
N LYS A 98 -5.34 1.76 6.71
CA LYS A 98 -6.45 2.57 6.20
C LYS A 98 -6.64 2.39 4.70
N THR A 99 -5.53 2.41 3.97
CA THR A 99 -5.49 2.23 2.52
C THR A 99 -4.23 1.42 2.17
N VAL A 100 -4.39 0.30 1.51
CA VAL A 100 -3.29 -0.50 0.96
C VAL A 100 -3.05 -0.07 -0.48
N LEU A 101 -1.78 0.14 -0.84
CA LEU A 101 -1.36 0.48 -2.20
C LEU A 101 -0.73 -0.74 -2.87
N LEU A 102 -1.27 -1.17 -4.01
CA LEU A 102 -0.88 -2.38 -4.74
C LEU A 102 -0.73 -2.10 -6.22
N ASP A 103 0.11 -2.88 -6.90
CA ASP A 103 0.16 -2.93 -8.36
C ASP A 103 -1.13 -3.55 -8.90
N PHE A 104 -1.89 -2.80 -9.72
CA PHE A 104 -3.14 -3.27 -10.29
C PHE A 104 -2.93 -4.52 -11.18
N ALA A 105 -1.87 -4.54 -11.99
CA ALA A 105 -1.57 -5.67 -12.86
C ALA A 105 -1.27 -6.96 -12.07
N GLY A 106 -0.79 -6.85 -10.84
CA GLY A 106 -0.53 -7.99 -9.95
C GLY A 106 -1.77 -8.60 -9.32
N LEU A 107 -2.97 -7.99 -9.47
CA LEU A 107 -4.21 -8.43 -8.81
C LEU A 107 -5.05 -9.40 -9.66
N ALA A 108 -4.46 -10.07 -10.64
CA ALA A 108 -5.21 -10.86 -11.62
C ALA A 108 -5.62 -12.28 -11.13
N SER A 109 -5.02 -12.81 -10.05
CA SER A 109 -5.36 -14.15 -9.56
C SER A 109 -6.72 -14.16 -8.85
N PRO A 110 -7.46 -15.30 -8.90
CA PRO A 110 -8.72 -15.44 -8.17
C PRO A 110 -8.58 -15.13 -6.68
N GLU A 111 -7.52 -15.61 -6.03
CA GLU A 111 -7.26 -15.38 -4.61
C GLU A 111 -7.07 -13.90 -4.29
N HIS A 112 -6.38 -13.16 -5.17
CA HIS A 112 -6.20 -11.72 -5.01
C HIS A 112 -7.54 -10.98 -5.19
N LEU A 113 -8.37 -11.39 -6.15
CA LEU A 113 -9.68 -10.78 -6.39
C LEU A 113 -10.63 -11.06 -5.23
N ASP A 114 -10.67 -12.29 -4.71
CA ASP A 114 -11.50 -12.64 -3.56
C ASP A 114 -11.10 -11.82 -2.32
N GLY A 115 -9.80 -11.71 -2.04
CA GLY A 115 -9.30 -10.90 -0.93
C GLY A 115 -9.57 -9.41 -1.11
N LEU A 116 -9.38 -8.86 -2.32
CA LEU A 116 -9.71 -7.48 -2.64
C LEU A 116 -11.21 -7.21 -2.50
N GLY A 117 -12.04 -8.13 -2.98
CA GLY A 117 -13.50 -8.05 -2.85
C GLY A 117 -13.94 -7.95 -1.40
N GLN A 118 -13.43 -8.84 -0.54
CA GLN A 118 -13.70 -8.82 0.90
C GLN A 118 -13.19 -7.53 1.57
N TRP A 119 -12.02 -7.04 1.16
CA TRP A 119 -11.43 -5.81 1.66
C TRP A 119 -12.32 -4.59 1.38
N ILE A 120 -12.80 -4.46 0.14
CA ILE A 120 -13.69 -3.37 -0.30
C ILE A 120 -15.07 -3.50 0.31
N ASP A 121 -15.65 -4.70 0.35
CA ASP A 121 -16.98 -4.95 0.97
C ASP A 121 -16.97 -4.64 2.47
N GLY A 122 -15.84 -4.84 3.14
CA GLY A 122 -15.59 -4.41 4.52
C GLY A 122 -15.49 -2.89 4.72
N GLY A 123 -15.63 -2.09 3.66
CA GLY A 123 -15.57 -0.62 3.70
C GLY A 123 -14.16 -0.04 3.68
N ALA A 124 -13.14 -0.87 3.48
CA ALA A 124 -11.75 -0.42 3.40
C ALA A 124 -11.44 0.20 2.04
N ARG A 125 -10.35 0.99 1.99
CA ARG A 125 -9.87 1.64 0.75
C ARG A 125 -8.69 0.89 0.17
N VAL A 126 -8.54 0.95 -1.16
CA VAL A 126 -7.38 0.45 -1.88
C VAL A 126 -6.83 1.52 -2.82
N GLY A 127 -5.51 1.59 -2.94
CA GLY A 127 -4.86 2.31 -4.01
C GLY A 127 -4.39 1.33 -5.07
N LEU A 128 -4.74 1.60 -6.32
CA LEU A 128 -4.36 0.80 -7.48
C LEU A 128 -3.28 1.53 -8.27
N GLY A 129 -2.12 0.91 -8.36
CA GLY A 129 -1.00 1.38 -9.15
C GLY A 129 -1.23 1.06 -10.62
N VAL A 130 -1.30 2.08 -11.46
CA VAL A 130 -1.59 1.94 -12.90
C VAL A 130 -0.41 2.34 -13.76
N ALA A 131 -0.21 1.59 -14.86
CA ALA A 131 0.80 1.87 -15.87
C ALA A 131 0.20 1.68 -17.26
N GLY A 132 0.51 2.55 -18.19
CA GLY A 132 0.01 2.42 -19.56
C GLY A 132 0.01 3.73 -20.33
N HIS A 133 -0.73 3.73 -21.44
CA HIS A 133 -0.82 4.87 -22.36
C HIS A 133 -2.26 5.23 -22.74
N ASP A 134 -3.24 4.39 -22.40
CA ASP A 134 -4.67 4.59 -22.66
C ASP A 134 -5.43 4.50 -21.34
N ALA A 135 -5.75 5.68 -20.81
CA ALA A 135 -6.41 5.80 -19.50
C ALA A 135 -7.84 5.23 -19.51
N ARG A 136 -8.54 5.26 -20.66
CA ARG A 136 -9.88 4.68 -20.75
C ARG A 136 -9.85 3.17 -20.70
N THR A 137 -8.92 2.53 -21.39
CA THR A 137 -8.70 1.08 -21.34
C THR A 137 -8.40 0.63 -19.92
N GLU A 138 -7.55 1.35 -19.21
CA GLU A 138 -7.19 1.05 -17.82
C GLU A 138 -8.39 1.22 -16.88
N ALA A 139 -9.16 2.29 -17.03
CA ALA A 139 -10.38 2.51 -16.24
C ALA A 139 -11.42 1.40 -16.47
N ILE A 140 -11.60 0.96 -17.72
CA ILE A 140 -12.48 -0.18 -18.05
C ILE A 140 -11.99 -1.47 -17.38
N ALA A 141 -10.67 -1.74 -17.40
CA ALA A 141 -10.10 -2.90 -16.75
C ALA A 141 -10.35 -2.91 -15.23
N ILE A 142 -10.24 -1.76 -14.58
CA ILE A 142 -10.57 -1.60 -13.15
C ILE A 142 -12.07 -1.87 -12.91
N ALA A 143 -12.96 -1.27 -13.69
CA ALA A 143 -14.41 -1.48 -13.59
C ALA A 143 -14.77 -2.97 -13.77
N GLN A 144 -14.14 -3.66 -14.74
CA GLN A 144 -14.33 -5.10 -14.95
C GLN A 144 -13.81 -5.96 -13.80
N HIS A 145 -12.83 -5.50 -13.01
CA HIS A 145 -12.42 -6.19 -11.79
C HIS A 145 -13.52 -6.12 -10.73
N PHE A 146 -14.20 -4.99 -10.59
CA PHE A 146 -15.36 -4.87 -9.71
C PHE A 146 -16.49 -5.80 -10.12
N ASP A 147 -16.79 -5.90 -11.42
CA ASP A 147 -17.80 -6.87 -11.92
C ASP A 147 -17.43 -8.31 -11.58
N ARG A 148 -16.16 -8.69 -11.76
CA ARG A 148 -15.68 -10.04 -11.44
C ARG A 148 -15.78 -10.37 -9.95
N MET A 149 -15.61 -9.38 -9.08
CA MET A 149 -15.80 -9.51 -7.63
C MET A 149 -17.27 -9.46 -7.21
N GLY A 150 -18.20 -9.16 -8.13
CA GLY A 150 -19.63 -8.98 -7.83
C GLY A 150 -19.93 -7.68 -7.06
N LEU A 151 -19.03 -6.70 -7.11
CA LEU A 151 -19.17 -5.43 -6.44
C LEU A 151 -19.75 -4.36 -7.37
N SER A 152 -20.53 -3.43 -6.81
CA SER A 152 -21.01 -2.27 -7.56
C SER A 152 -19.86 -1.36 -7.94
N ARG A 153 -19.82 -0.95 -9.21
CA ARG A 153 -18.86 0.05 -9.72
C ARG A 153 -19.01 1.42 -9.06
N GLU A 154 -20.18 1.70 -8.46
CA GLU A 154 -20.43 2.93 -7.70
C GLU A 154 -19.56 3.06 -6.44
N LEU A 155 -18.95 1.95 -5.98
CA LEU A 155 -18.01 1.96 -4.87
C LEU A 155 -16.64 2.55 -5.29
N ILE A 156 -16.29 2.49 -6.57
CA ILE A 156 -14.97 2.89 -7.07
C ILE A 156 -14.61 4.32 -6.67
N PRO A 157 -15.43 5.36 -6.93
CA PRO A 157 -15.06 6.73 -6.57
C PRO A 157 -14.82 6.95 -5.07
N GLY A 158 -15.46 6.13 -4.22
CA GLY A 158 -15.36 6.25 -2.77
C GLY A 158 -14.25 5.44 -2.13
N GLN A 159 -13.85 4.31 -2.73
CA GLN A 159 -12.96 3.34 -2.10
C GLN A 159 -11.66 3.06 -2.88
N VAL A 160 -11.50 3.62 -4.08
CA VAL A 160 -10.31 3.42 -4.90
C VAL A 160 -9.53 4.72 -5.08
N ASP A 161 -8.26 4.68 -4.75
CA ASP A 161 -7.29 5.71 -5.10
C ASP A 161 -6.44 5.20 -6.28
N ILE A 162 -6.03 6.09 -7.19
CA ILE A 162 -5.20 5.74 -8.34
C ILE A 162 -3.84 6.43 -8.22
N PHE A 163 -2.77 5.68 -8.47
CA PHE A 163 -1.42 6.23 -8.45
C PHE A 163 -0.54 5.62 -9.57
N PRO A 164 0.54 6.31 -10.01
CA PRO A 164 1.41 5.79 -11.06
C PRO A 164 2.24 4.58 -10.57
N TRP A 165 2.36 3.54 -11.43
CA TRP A 165 3.15 2.35 -11.14
C TRP A 165 4.05 1.99 -12.35
N PRO A 166 5.32 1.58 -12.15
CA PRO A 166 6.07 1.77 -10.89
C PRO A 166 6.10 3.25 -10.52
N VAL A 167 6.39 3.57 -9.25
CA VAL A 167 6.44 4.97 -8.81
C VAL A 167 7.62 5.67 -9.47
N GLU A 168 7.38 6.22 -10.64
CA GLU A 168 8.33 6.98 -11.42
C GLU A 168 8.16 8.47 -11.17
N LYS A 169 9.27 9.21 -11.23
CA LYS A 169 9.26 10.67 -11.10
C LYS A 169 8.94 11.36 -12.45
N SER A 170 8.06 10.78 -13.25
CA SER A 170 7.68 11.26 -14.56
C SER A 170 6.37 12.03 -14.49
N ALA A 171 6.34 13.25 -15.04
CA ALA A 171 5.10 14.02 -15.14
C ALA A 171 4.04 13.27 -15.96
N HIS A 172 4.46 12.47 -16.95
CA HIS A 172 3.56 11.68 -17.79
C HIS A 172 2.83 10.59 -16.99
N SER A 173 3.53 9.82 -16.15
CA SER A 173 2.90 8.76 -15.35
C SER A 173 1.91 9.33 -14.33
N TYR A 174 2.19 10.49 -13.74
CA TYR A 174 1.22 11.18 -12.88
C TYR A 174 0.01 11.70 -13.65
N SER A 175 0.20 12.27 -14.85
CA SER A 175 -0.90 12.71 -15.70
C SER A 175 -1.79 11.54 -16.11
N PHE A 176 -1.18 10.42 -16.49
CA PHE A 176 -1.90 9.18 -16.81
C PHE A 176 -2.75 8.68 -15.65
N ALA A 177 -2.17 8.55 -14.46
CA ALA A 177 -2.91 8.12 -13.27
C ALA A 177 -4.06 9.08 -12.92
N ALA A 178 -3.84 10.39 -13.04
CA ALA A 178 -4.87 11.40 -12.82
C ALA A 178 -6.01 11.31 -13.86
N GLU A 179 -5.70 10.99 -15.12
CA GLU A 179 -6.70 10.79 -16.18
C GLU A 179 -7.54 9.54 -15.90
N VAL A 180 -6.93 8.41 -15.52
CA VAL A 180 -7.63 7.18 -15.10
C VAL A 180 -8.58 7.50 -13.95
N ALA A 181 -8.08 8.15 -12.89
CA ALA A 181 -8.91 8.56 -11.75
C ALA A 181 -10.08 9.45 -12.17
N GLY A 182 -9.84 10.41 -13.05
CA GLY A 182 -10.86 11.32 -13.57
C GLY A 182 -11.96 10.59 -14.34
N ILE A 183 -11.63 9.55 -15.13
CA ILE A 183 -12.60 8.71 -15.84
C ILE A 183 -13.44 7.91 -14.84
N LEU A 184 -12.78 7.25 -13.87
CA LEU A 184 -13.47 6.44 -12.86
C LEU A 184 -14.42 7.27 -11.98
N ILE A 185 -14.04 8.51 -11.64
CA ILE A 185 -14.91 9.40 -10.85
C ILE A 185 -16.17 9.81 -11.63
N ARG A 186 -16.05 10.05 -12.93
CA ARG A 186 -17.18 10.51 -13.75
C ARG A 186 -18.05 9.40 -14.28
N ASP A 187 -17.41 8.31 -14.73
CA ASP A 187 -18.03 7.37 -15.67
C ASP A 187 -18.02 5.91 -15.14
N ALA A 188 -17.62 5.63 -13.90
CA ALA A 188 -17.44 4.26 -13.40
C ALA A 188 -18.67 3.36 -13.64
N GLY A 189 -19.87 3.88 -13.45
CA GLY A 189 -21.13 3.15 -13.66
C GLY A 189 -21.42 2.82 -15.12
N ASP A 190 -20.86 3.60 -16.06
CA ASP A 190 -21.15 3.52 -17.50
C ASP A 190 -20.01 2.90 -18.34
N LEU A 191 -18.90 2.45 -17.70
CA LEU A 191 -17.72 1.88 -18.37
C LEU A 191 -17.92 0.42 -18.90
#